data_536b7e1b198fc56fa1d5f6309c13fbfa
#
_entry.id   536b7e1b198fc56fa1d5f6309c13fbfa
#
_cell.length_a   1.000
_cell.length_b   1.000
_cell.length_c   1.000
_cell.angle_alpha   90.00
_cell.angle_beta   90.00
_cell.angle_gamma   90.00
#
_symmetry.space_group_name_H-M   'P 1'
#
loop_
_entity.id
_entity.type
_entity.pdbx_description
1 polymer ?
#
loop_
_entity_poly.entity_id
_entity_poly.type
_entity_poly.pdbx_seq_one_letter_code
_entity_poly.pdbx_strand_id
1 'polypeptide(L)'
;MPFGSEIALTPGLSTAERLYVKLLGAPILGLRIRARAVLQILDQIPMPRRIADAGCGRGMITLACARRFPSAEVFGVDVDESQNRINNEIAKRLGLETVRFVTLDALRLSELGTFNLIISTDTLEHLTDDVGGVRMFCAALAPGGHLLVHVPHLTRNILGWRRKNWMDIDGHVRPGYTKDELTRLLMEAGLRVKTCFYNYNSMETLTNDVSKVITGAREQHKGLYALAFPLLLFFSYVGSFYRSQKDGSGLVALAAKEA
;
A
#
# COMPACT_ATOMS: atom_id res chain seq x y z
N MET A 1 17.36 5.06 4.98
CA MET A 1 17.44 3.67 4.51
C MET A 1 16.51 3.49 3.33
N PRO A 2 16.81 2.61 2.35
CA PRO A 2 15.90 2.32 1.25
C PRO A 2 14.56 1.76 1.78
N PHE A 3 13.44 2.08 1.10
CA PHE A 3 12.13 1.60 1.48
C PHE A 3 12.06 0.06 1.48
N GLY A 4 11.56 -0.52 2.58
CA GLY A 4 11.45 -1.96 2.75
C GLY A 4 12.78 -2.67 3.08
N SER A 5 13.84 -1.93 3.44
CA SER A 5 15.12 -2.55 3.85
C SER A 5 14.99 -3.39 5.13
N GLU A 6 13.96 -3.19 5.92
CA GLU A 6 13.59 -3.98 7.10
C GLU A 6 13.30 -5.45 6.78
N ILE A 7 12.90 -5.79 5.55
CA ILE A 7 12.75 -7.19 5.11
C ILE A 7 14.04 -7.98 5.30
N ALA A 8 15.21 -7.34 5.27
CA ALA A 8 16.48 -7.99 5.58
C ALA A 8 16.51 -8.66 6.98
N LEU A 9 15.59 -8.30 7.88
CA LEU A 9 15.42 -8.89 9.20
C LEU A 9 14.52 -10.13 9.20
N THR A 10 13.86 -10.44 8.08
CA THR A 10 12.99 -11.62 7.95
C THR A 10 13.82 -12.90 8.17
N PRO A 11 13.30 -13.86 8.94
CA PRO A 11 13.93 -15.18 9.08
C PRO A 11 14.10 -15.90 7.74
N GLY A 12 15.12 -16.75 7.63
CA GLY A 12 15.33 -17.62 6.47
C GLY A 12 16.06 -16.99 5.26
N LEU A 13 16.31 -15.68 5.26
CA LEU A 13 17.10 -15.05 4.21
C LEU A 13 18.60 -15.39 4.35
N SER A 14 19.24 -15.70 3.22
CA SER A 14 20.69 -15.85 3.11
C SER A 14 21.41 -14.50 3.34
N THR A 15 22.72 -14.55 3.62
CA THR A 15 23.54 -13.33 3.81
C THR A 15 23.53 -12.45 2.56
N ALA A 16 23.57 -13.04 1.37
CA ALA A 16 23.52 -12.30 0.10
C ALA A 16 22.17 -11.58 -0.09
N GLU A 17 21.05 -12.26 0.17
CA GLU A 17 19.72 -11.65 0.11
C GLU A 17 19.56 -10.51 1.12
N ARG A 18 20.05 -10.70 2.36
CA ARG A 18 20.04 -9.64 3.37
C ARG A 18 20.82 -8.42 2.94
N LEU A 19 22.02 -8.61 2.39
CA LEU A 19 22.85 -7.51 1.89
C LEU A 19 22.15 -6.80 0.71
N TYR A 20 21.62 -7.55 -0.23
CA TYR A 20 20.88 -7.03 -1.36
C TYR A 20 19.69 -6.15 -0.92
N VAL A 21 18.86 -6.65 -0.02
CA VAL A 21 17.70 -5.90 0.52
C VAL A 21 18.14 -4.68 1.34
N LYS A 22 19.23 -4.77 2.11
CA LYS A 22 19.77 -3.60 2.82
C LYS A 22 20.22 -2.49 1.88
N LEU A 23 20.81 -2.83 0.75
CA LEU A 23 21.32 -1.87 -0.24
C LEU A 23 20.20 -1.29 -1.12
N LEU A 24 19.30 -2.13 -1.59
CA LEU A 24 18.29 -1.74 -2.59
C LEU A 24 16.87 -1.59 -2.01
N GLY A 25 16.62 -2.06 -0.79
CA GLY A 25 15.29 -2.13 -0.18
C GLY A 25 14.46 -3.31 -0.71
N ALA A 26 13.16 -3.29 -0.45
CA ALA A 26 12.25 -4.36 -0.85
C ALA A 26 12.27 -4.58 -2.37
N PRO A 27 12.57 -5.80 -2.86
CA PRO A 27 12.57 -6.10 -4.28
C PRO A 27 11.15 -6.40 -4.80
N ILE A 28 10.17 -5.58 -4.42
CA ILE A 28 8.76 -5.67 -4.83
C ILE A 28 8.39 -4.34 -5.48
N LEU A 29 8.56 -4.26 -6.81
CA LEU A 29 8.45 -3.00 -7.53
C LEU A 29 7.06 -2.38 -7.41
N GLY A 30 6.00 -3.19 -7.56
CA GLY A 30 4.62 -2.72 -7.44
C GLY A 30 4.33 -2.08 -6.08
N LEU A 31 4.78 -2.72 -4.99
CA LEU A 31 4.63 -2.15 -3.65
C LEU A 31 5.37 -0.83 -3.48
N ARG A 32 6.57 -0.70 -4.05
CA ARG A 32 7.34 0.57 -3.98
C ARG A 32 6.66 1.71 -4.70
N ILE A 33 6.04 1.44 -5.85
CA ILE A 33 5.27 2.44 -6.61
C ILE A 33 4.06 2.90 -5.77
N ARG A 34 3.31 1.96 -5.19
CA ARG A 34 2.16 2.27 -4.32
C ARG A 34 2.58 3.04 -3.08
N ALA A 35 3.57 2.52 -2.36
CA ALA A 35 4.07 3.15 -1.15
C ALA A 35 4.56 4.59 -1.41
N ARG A 36 5.25 4.85 -2.52
CA ARG A 36 5.68 6.20 -2.91
C ARG A 36 4.47 7.13 -3.02
N ALA A 37 3.42 6.72 -3.71
CA ALA A 37 2.21 7.52 -3.88
C ALA A 37 1.46 7.74 -2.55
N VAL A 38 1.34 6.70 -1.73
CA VAL A 38 0.70 6.76 -0.40
C VAL A 38 1.50 7.67 0.55
N LEU A 39 2.81 7.45 0.67
CA LEU A 39 3.65 8.18 1.62
C LEU A 39 3.77 9.68 1.30
N GLN A 40 3.68 10.06 0.01
CA GLN A 40 3.68 11.47 -0.39
C GLN A 40 2.45 12.25 0.10
N ILE A 41 1.33 11.56 0.32
CA ILE A 41 0.11 12.19 0.84
C ILE A 41 0.20 12.44 2.34
N LEU A 42 1.04 11.70 3.06
CA LEU A 42 1.18 11.86 4.50
C LEU A 42 1.64 13.28 4.90
N ASP A 43 2.34 13.99 4.02
CA ASP A 43 2.77 15.37 4.25
C ASP A 43 1.60 16.38 4.25
N GLN A 44 0.43 15.98 3.71
CA GLN A 44 -0.78 16.79 3.67
C GLN A 44 -1.71 16.52 4.86
N ILE A 45 -1.36 15.58 5.73
CA ILE A 45 -2.18 15.14 6.86
C ILE A 45 -1.63 15.78 8.15
N PRO A 46 -2.47 16.40 8.99
CA PRO A 46 -2.06 16.84 10.31
C PRO A 46 -1.46 15.69 11.10
N MET A 47 -0.50 15.96 11.97
CA MET A 47 0.22 14.92 12.73
C MET A 47 -0.75 13.99 13.45
N PRO A 48 -0.89 12.74 13.02
CA PRO A 48 -1.83 11.81 13.62
C PRO A 48 -1.26 11.24 14.92
N ARG A 49 -2.14 10.99 15.89
CA ARG A 49 -1.76 10.32 17.14
C ARG A 49 -1.90 8.80 17.06
N ARG A 50 -2.89 8.33 16.29
CA ARG A 50 -3.18 6.90 16.09
C ARG A 50 -3.39 6.63 14.62
N ILE A 51 -2.65 5.66 14.09
CA ILE A 51 -2.65 5.27 12.68
C ILE A 51 -3.01 3.79 12.59
N ALA A 52 -3.88 3.42 11.66
CA ALA A 52 -4.08 2.03 11.26
C ALA A 52 -3.70 1.82 9.79
N ASP A 53 -3.00 0.74 9.50
CA ASP A 53 -2.73 0.21 8.16
C ASP A 53 -3.58 -1.05 7.98
N ALA A 54 -4.71 -0.91 7.29
CA ALA A 54 -5.75 -1.92 7.12
C ALA A 54 -5.42 -2.83 5.94
N GLY A 55 -5.11 -4.10 6.20
CA GLY A 55 -4.55 -5.02 5.23
C GLY A 55 -3.04 -4.79 5.07
N CYS A 56 -2.31 -4.73 6.18
CA CYS A 56 -0.91 -4.31 6.20
C CYS A 56 0.07 -5.30 5.54
N GLY A 57 -0.31 -6.56 5.36
CA GLY A 57 0.53 -7.60 4.80
C GLY A 57 1.92 -7.64 5.44
N ARG A 58 2.97 -7.41 4.66
CA ARG A 58 4.36 -7.40 5.13
C ARG A 58 4.74 -6.18 6.00
N GLY A 59 3.82 -5.30 6.33
CA GLY A 59 3.99 -4.20 7.27
C GLY A 59 4.90 -3.05 6.82
N MET A 60 5.30 -2.98 5.56
CA MET A 60 6.28 -1.98 5.10
C MET A 60 5.73 -0.56 5.15
N ILE A 61 4.45 -0.35 4.83
CA ILE A 61 3.79 0.96 4.95
C ILE A 61 3.60 1.29 6.42
N THR A 62 3.18 0.34 7.25
CA THR A 62 3.07 0.49 8.70
C THR A 62 4.39 0.98 9.32
N LEU A 63 5.51 0.30 9.02
CA LEU A 63 6.84 0.66 9.52
C LEU A 63 7.33 2.01 8.99
N ALA A 64 6.98 2.35 7.74
CA ALA A 64 7.29 3.66 7.18
C ALA A 64 6.50 4.78 7.88
N CYS A 65 5.22 4.55 8.21
CA CYS A 65 4.42 5.48 9.00
C CYS A 65 4.99 5.69 10.41
N ALA A 66 5.42 4.62 11.08
CA ALA A 66 6.03 4.73 12.41
C ALA A 66 7.31 5.56 12.40
N ARG A 67 8.15 5.41 11.38
CA ARG A 67 9.35 6.25 11.23
C ARG A 67 9.01 7.72 10.92
N ARG A 68 7.93 7.95 10.17
CA ARG A 68 7.48 9.30 9.79
C ARG A 68 6.82 10.02 10.95
N PHE A 69 6.12 9.28 11.82
CA PHE A 69 5.38 9.79 12.98
C PHE A 69 5.80 9.05 14.26
N PRO A 70 7.00 9.32 14.80
CA PRO A 70 7.57 8.54 15.91
C PRO A 70 6.75 8.57 17.20
N SER A 71 5.94 9.62 17.40
CA SER A 71 5.05 9.77 18.57
C SER A 71 3.67 9.15 18.38
N ALA A 72 3.35 8.66 17.18
CA ALA A 72 2.06 8.03 16.91
C ALA A 72 2.06 6.56 17.31
N GLU A 73 0.93 6.07 17.86
CA GLU A 73 0.65 4.65 17.91
C GLU A 73 0.27 4.15 16.51
N VAL A 74 0.98 3.16 15.99
CA VAL A 74 0.77 2.62 14.64
C VAL A 74 0.38 1.17 14.72
N PHE A 75 -0.78 0.85 14.15
CA PHE A 75 -1.33 -0.50 14.09
C PHE A 75 -1.28 -1.01 12.65
N GLY A 76 -0.54 -2.09 12.41
CA GLY A 76 -0.68 -2.89 11.19
C GLY A 76 -1.71 -3.98 11.45
N VAL A 77 -2.76 -4.03 10.65
CA VAL A 77 -3.87 -4.97 10.84
C VAL A 77 -3.99 -5.86 9.61
N ASP A 78 -3.89 -7.17 9.82
CA ASP A 78 -4.04 -8.18 8.77
C ASP A 78 -4.55 -9.49 9.38
N VAL A 79 -5.20 -10.32 8.57
CA VAL A 79 -5.69 -11.64 9.00
C VAL A 79 -4.58 -12.70 9.07
N ASP A 80 -3.43 -12.46 8.42
CA ASP A 80 -2.29 -13.38 8.42
C ASP A 80 -1.49 -13.29 9.74
N GLU A 81 -1.85 -14.16 10.68
CA GLU A 81 -1.18 -14.25 11.98
C GLU A 81 0.32 -14.53 11.86
N SER A 82 0.71 -15.37 10.92
CA SER A 82 2.11 -15.77 10.74
C SER A 82 2.97 -14.59 10.29
N GLN A 83 2.45 -13.80 9.35
CA GLN A 83 3.11 -12.59 8.89
C GLN A 83 3.14 -11.51 9.98
N ASN A 84 2.08 -11.34 10.75
CA ASN A 84 2.02 -10.38 11.86
C ASN A 84 3.04 -10.70 12.96
N ARG A 85 3.28 -11.98 13.27
CA ARG A 85 4.37 -12.38 14.19
C ARG A 85 5.74 -11.93 13.67
N ILE A 86 6.02 -12.16 12.38
CA ILE A 86 7.28 -11.73 11.74
C ILE A 86 7.40 -10.20 11.79
N ASN A 87 6.33 -9.48 11.47
CA ASN A 87 6.30 -8.03 11.48
C ASN A 87 6.57 -7.45 12.89
N ASN A 88 5.97 -8.03 13.94
CA ASN A 88 6.21 -7.63 15.33
C ASN A 88 7.66 -7.85 15.74
N GLU A 89 8.27 -8.99 15.35
CA GLU A 89 9.69 -9.24 15.59
C GLU A 89 10.60 -8.24 14.87
N ILE A 90 10.25 -7.86 13.65
CA ILE A 90 10.97 -6.82 12.90
C ILE A 90 10.84 -5.46 13.61
N ALA A 91 9.62 -5.06 14.02
CA ALA A 91 9.39 -3.81 14.74
C ALA A 91 10.21 -3.76 16.03
N LYS A 92 10.22 -4.83 16.82
CA LYS A 92 11.03 -4.98 18.03
C LYS A 92 12.52 -4.80 17.76
N ARG A 93 13.06 -5.47 16.73
CA ARG A 93 14.48 -5.34 16.34
C ARG A 93 14.85 -3.94 15.86
N LEU A 94 13.89 -3.18 15.38
CA LEU A 94 14.07 -1.78 14.95
C LEU A 94 13.88 -0.77 16.10
N GLY A 95 13.50 -1.22 17.31
CA GLY A 95 13.23 -0.35 18.46
C GLY A 95 11.95 0.50 18.27
N LEU A 96 10.99 0.04 17.46
CA LEU A 96 9.75 0.75 17.18
C LEU A 96 8.66 0.33 18.19
N GLU A 97 8.75 0.85 19.41
CA GLU A 97 7.88 0.45 20.54
C GLU A 97 6.42 0.89 20.36
N THR A 98 6.17 1.90 19.52
CA THR A 98 4.83 2.42 19.24
C THR A 98 4.09 1.64 18.14
N VAL A 99 4.72 0.61 17.56
CA VAL A 99 4.16 -0.21 16.48
C VAL A 99 3.63 -1.52 17.02
N ARG A 100 2.44 -1.90 16.57
CA ARG A 100 1.81 -3.19 16.88
C ARG A 100 1.21 -3.78 15.63
N PHE A 101 1.53 -5.04 15.34
CA PHE A 101 0.86 -5.81 14.30
C PHE A 101 -0.16 -6.74 14.95
N VAL A 102 -1.43 -6.60 14.56
CA VAL A 102 -2.58 -7.24 15.18
C VAL A 102 -3.27 -8.14 14.16
N THR A 103 -3.54 -9.37 14.56
CA THR A 103 -4.32 -10.31 13.73
C THR A 103 -5.80 -10.04 13.94
N LEU A 104 -6.39 -9.33 12.99
CA LEU A 104 -7.78 -8.90 13.00
C LEU A 104 -8.25 -8.67 11.57
N ASP A 105 -9.53 -8.92 11.32
CA ASP A 105 -10.16 -8.47 10.08
C ASP A 105 -10.17 -6.93 10.05
N ALA A 106 -9.68 -6.34 8.95
CA ALA A 106 -9.63 -4.90 8.77
C ALA A 106 -11.00 -4.21 8.91
N LEU A 107 -12.09 -4.93 8.65
CA LEU A 107 -13.46 -4.42 8.86
C LEU A 107 -13.83 -4.27 10.35
N ARG A 108 -13.06 -4.84 11.25
CA ARG A 108 -13.24 -4.76 12.71
C ARG A 108 -12.32 -3.76 13.40
N LEU A 109 -11.71 -2.84 12.65
CA LEU A 109 -10.77 -1.83 13.19
C LEU A 109 -11.31 -1.06 14.41
N SER A 110 -12.63 -0.81 14.47
CA SER A 110 -13.25 -0.12 15.60
C SER A 110 -13.06 -0.82 16.95
N GLU A 111 -12.75 -2.12 16.97
CA GLU A 111 -12.44 -2.86 18.20
C GLU A 111 -11.10 -2.42 18.83
N LEU A 112 -10.22 -1.84 18.05
CA LEU A 112 -8.95 -1.25 18.51
C LEU A 112 -9.11 0.21 18.93
N GLY A 113 -10.33 0.77 18.86
CA GLY A 113 -10.65 2.17 19.16
C GLY A 113 -10.71 3.05 17.92
N THR A 114 -10.49 4.36 18.08
CA THR A 114 -10.56 5.33 16.98
C THR A 114 -9.18 5.75 16.51
N PHE A 115 -9.09 6.12 15.21
CA PHE A 115 -7.86 6.47 14.51
C PHE A 115 -7.94 7.87 13.90
N ASN A 116 -6.83 8.60 13.89
CA ASN A 116 -6.72 9.88 13.18
C ASN A 116 -6.40 9.66 11.69
N LEU A 117 -5.77 8.52 11.37
CA LEU A 117 -5.45 8.12 10.02
C LEU A 117 -5.66 6.62 9.86
N ILE A 118 -6.44 6.24 8.86
CA ILE A 118 -6.52 4.86 8.36
C ILE A 118 -5.93 4.85 6.95
N ILE A 119 -5.03 3.91 6.70
CA ILE A 119 -4.46 3.63 5.38
C ILE A 119 -4.99 2.28 4.93
N SER A 120 -5.44 2.19 3.69
CA SER A 120 -5.90 0.95 3.07
C SER A 120 -5.30 0.85 1.68
N THR A 121 -4.42 -0.13 1.46
CA THR A 121 -3.69 -0.27 0.20
C THR A 121 -3.98 -1.62 -0.42
N ASP A 122 -4.64 -1.62 -1.57
CA ASP A 122 -5.06 -2.82 -2.30
C ASP A 122 -5.84 -3.80 -1.41
N THR A 123 -6.87 -3.29 -0.73
CA THR A 123 -7.73 -4.06 0.17
C THR A 123 -9.18 -4.03 -0.31
N LEU A 124 -9.66 -2.88 -0.80
CA LEU A 124 -11.08 -2.71 -1.14
C LEU A 124 -11.54 -3.60 -2.30
N GLU A 125 -10.66 -3.90 -3.24
CA GLU A 125 -10.94 -4.80 -4.37
C GLU A 125 -11.16 -6.26 -3.96
N HIS A 126 -10.82 -6.62 -2.73
CA HIS A 126 -11.08 -7.94 -2.16
C HIS A 126 -12.42 -8.02 -1.42
N LEU A 127 -13.08 -6.89 -1.19
CA LEU A 127 -14.34 -6.83 -0.43
C LEU A 127 -15.53 -6.98 -1.39
N THR A 128 -16.42 -7.93 -1.09
CA THR A 128 -17.71 -8.08 -1.79
C THR A 128 -18.64 -6.91 -1.54
N ASP A 129 -18.63 -6.39 -0.31
CA ASP A 129 -19.33 -5.16 0.11
C ASP A 129 -18.28 -4.08 0.43
N ASP A 130 -17.79 -3.42 -0.60
CA ASP A 130 -16.80 -2.36 -0.47
C ASP A 130 -17.38 -1.08 0.17
N VAL A 131 -18.66 -0.79 -0.08
CA VAL A 131 -19.36 0.34 0.57
C VAL A 131 -19.46 0.09 2.08
N GLY A 132 -19.88 -1.10 2.48
CA GLY A 132 -19.88 -1.51 3.87
C GLY A 132 -18.49 -1.47 4.48
N GLY A 133 -17.46 -1.93 3.75
CA GLY A 133 -16.07 -1.87 4.18
C GLY A 133 -15.59 -0.45 4.46
N VAL A 134 -15.84 0.49 3.55
CA VAL A 134 -15.47 1.90 3.78
C VAL A 134 -16.27 2.53 4.92
N ARG A 135 -17.55 2.15 5.11
CA ARG A 135 -18.33 2.57 6.28
C ARG A 135 -17.72 2.09 7.60
N MET A 136 -17.18 0.85 7.64
CA MET A 136 -16.47 0.34 8.82
C MET A 136 -15.20 1.15 9.10
N PHE A 137 -14.42 1.50 8.07
CA PHE A 137 -13.29 2.40 8.21
C PHE A 137 -13.72 3.80 8.70
N CYS A 138 -14.79 4.36 8.12
CA CYS A 138 -15.35 5.64 8.57
C CYS A 138 -15.78 5.59 10.05
N ALA A 139 -16.40 4.50 10.50
CA ALA A 139 -16.78 4.31 11.89
C ALA A 139 -15.55 4.30 12.83
N ALA A 140 -14.45 3.67 12.40
CA ALA A 140 -13.20 3.62 13.15
C ALA A 140 -12.39 4.94 13.10
N LEU A 141 -12.75 5.91 12.24
CA LEU A 141 -12.12 7.22 12.24
C LEU A 141 -12.63 8.12 13.37
N ALA A 142 -11.70 8.81 14.03
CA ALA A 142 -12.03 9.93 14.91
C ALA A 142 -12.68 11.08 14.10
N PRO A 143 -13.46 11.97 14.73
CA PRO A 143 -13.89 13.22 14.09
C PRO A 143 -12.69 13.99 13.54
N GLY A 144 -12.78 14.48 12.30
CA GLY A 144 -11.67 15.11 11.57
C GLY A 144 -10.56 14.15 11.10
N GLY A 145 -10.71 12.84 11.34
CA GLY A 145 -9.76 11.82 10.90
C GLY A 145 -9.76 11.62 9.38
N HIS A 146 -8.73 10.97 8.88
CA HIS A 146 -8.49 10.79 7.44
C HIS A 146 -8.44 9.32 7.05
N LEU A 147 -9.03 8.99 5.90
CA LEU A 147 -8.86 7.72 5.20
C LEU A 147 -8.02 7.95 3.94
N LEU A 148 -6.90 7.26 3.85
CA LEU A 148 -6.03 7.24 2.68
C LEU A 148 -6.14 5.87 2.02
N VAL A 149 -6.64 5.86 0.79
CA VAL A 149 -6.90 4.62 0.03
C VAL A 149 -6.03 4.58 -1.21
N HIS A 150 -5.45 3.41 -1.48
CA HIS A 150 -4.92 3.03 -2.78
C HIS A 150 -5.70 1.84 -3.30
N VAL A 151 -6.10 1.89 -4.57
CA VAL A 151 -6.78 0.77 -5.27
C VAL A 151 -6.27 0.67 -6.70
N PRO A 152 -6.35 -0.51 -7.34
CA PRO A 152 -6.11 -0.63 -8.78
C PRO A 152 -7.16 0.18 -9.56
N HIS A 153 -6.71 0.83 -10.64
CA HIS A 153 -7.62 1.43 -11.60
C HIS A 153 -8.24 0.35 -12.49
N LEU A 154 -9.50 0.54 -12.91
CA LEU A 154 -10.23 -0.39 -13.78
C LEU A 154 -9.50 -0.68 -15.09
N THR A 155 -8.74 0.28 -15.60
CA THR A 155 -7.95 0.13 -16.81
C THR A 155 -6.46 0.34 -16.53
N ARG A 156 -5.63 -0.40 -17.27
CA ARG A 156 -4.17 -0.26 -17.25
C ARG A 156 -3.73 0.48 -18.50
N ASN A 157 -2.84 1.44 -18.34
CA ASN A 157 -2.21 2.13 -19.45
C ASN A 157 -0.75 1.70 -19.58
N ILE A 158 -0.43 1.04 -20.70
CA ILE A 158 0.94 0.64 -21.05
C ILE A 158 1.30 1.38 -22.35
N LEU A 159 2.12 2.43 -22.24
CA LEU A 159 2.60 3.22 -23.40
C LEU A 159 1.47 3.69 -24.33
N GLY A 160 0.33 4.13 -23.77
CA GLY A 160 -0.83 4.57 -24.54
C GLY A 160 -1.85 3.48 -24.86
N TRP A 161 -1.52 2.22 -24.65
CA TRP A 161 -2.45 1.11 -24.85
C TRP A 161 -3.25 0.86 -23.58
N ARG A 162 -4.56 1.17 -23.63
CA ARG A 162 -5.48 0.91 -22.52
C ARG A 162 -6.03 -0.51 -22.60
N ARG A 163 -5.87 -1.26 -21.52
CA ARG A 163 -6.48 -2.59 -21.33
C ARG A 163 -7.26 -2.59 -20.02
N LYS A 164 -8.35 -3.36 -19.96
CA LYS A 164 -9.00 -3.64 -18.67
C LYS A 164 -8.00 -4.35 -17.75
N ASN A 165 -8.02 -4.00 -16.48
CA ASN A 165 -7.29 -4.77 -15.48
C ASN A 165 -7.90 -6.18 -15.41
N TRP A 166 -7.06 -7.20 -15.38
CA TRP A 166 -7.54 -8.59 -15.30
C TRP A 166 -7.88 -8.93 -13.87
N MET A 167 -8.96 -9.72 -13.70
CA MET A 167 -9.37 -10.27 -12.40
C MET A 167 -8.53 -11.46 -11.93
N ASP A 168 -7.48 -11.85 -12.67
CA ASP A 168 -6.67 -13.05 -12.39
C ASP A 168 -5.70 -12.87 -11.20
N ILE A 169 -6.02 -12.00 -10.24
CA ILE A 169 -5.30 -11.89 -8.97
C ILE A 169 -6.15 -12.58 -7.92
N ASP A 170 -5.57 -13.59 -7.26
CA ASP A 170 -6.24 -14.36 -6.23
C ASP A 170 -6.92 -13.46 -5.18
N GLY A 171 -8.20 -13.72 -4.95
CA GLY A 171 -9.01 -12.98 -3.98
C GLY A 171 -9.61 -11.66 -4.46
N HIS A 172 -9.32 -11.19 -5.69
CA HIS A 172 -10.00 -10.01 -6.22
C HIS A 172 -11.45 -10.35 -6.59
N VAL A 173 -12.40 -9.59 -6.07
CA VAL A 173 -13.82 -9.67 -6.44
C VAL A 173 -14.18 -8.68 -7.55
N ARG A 174 -13.27 -7.73 -7.84
CA ARG A 174 -13.39 -6.76 -8.93
C ARG A 174 -12.03 -6.39 -9.53
N PRO A 175 -11.98 -5.96 -10.81
CA PRO A 175 -10.71 -5.61 -11.48
C PRO A 175 -10.10 -4.28 -10.99
N GLY A 176 -10.84 -3.46 -10.27
CA GLY A 176 -10.45 -2.14 -9.81
C GLY A 176 -11.59 -1.13 -9.90
N TYR A 177 -11.26 0.16 -9.81
CA TYR A 177 -12.20 1.27 -9.75
C TYR A 177 -11.89 2.31 -10.83
N THR A 178 -12.90 3.03 -11.28
CA THR A 178 -12.69 4.34 -11.90
C THR A 178 -12.55 5.41 -10.83
N LYS A 179 -12.03 6.58 -11.20
CA LYS A 179 -11.89 7.71 -10.26
C LYS A 179 -13.24 8.15 -9.71
N ASP A 180 -14.28 8.15 -10.55
CA ASP A 180 -15.63 8.56 -10.17
C ASP A 180 -16.29 7.52 -9.25
N GLU A 181 -16.10 6.22 -9.53
CA GLU A 181 -16.58 5.14 -8.65
C GLU A 181 -15.95 5.22 -7.27
N LEU A 182 -14.61 5.36 -7.18
CA LEU A 182 -13.92 5.48 -5.90
C LEU A 182 -14.36 6.72 -5.14
N THR A 183 -14.49 7.86 -5.83
CA THR A 183 -14.96 9.12 -5.21
C THR A 183 -16.36 8.96 -4.65
N ARG A 184 -17.28 8.38 -5.43
CA ARG A 184 -18.66 8.13 -5.02
C ARG A 184 -18.73 7.19 -3.83
N LEU A 185 -18.00 6.08 -3.88
CA LEU A 185 -17.89 5.09 -2.80
C LEU A 185 -17.51 5.75 -1.46
N LEU A 186 -16.48 6.60 -1.47
CA LEU A 186 -16.02 7.31 -0.27
C LEU A 186 -17.09 8.31 0.23
N MET A 187 -17.77 9.00 -0.67
CA MET A 187 -18.83 9.94 -0.31
C MET A 187 -20.08 9.24 0.26
N GLU A 188 -20.50 8.12 -0.33
CA GLU A 188 -21.62 7.31 0.15
C GLU A 188 -21.37 6.70 1.53
N ALA A 189 -20.09 6.52 1.90
CA ALA A 189 -19.69 6.09 3.24
C ALA A 189 -19.60 7.24 4.26
N GLY A 190 -19.96 8.48 3.88
CA GLY A 190 -19.97 9.65 4.77
C GLY A 190 -18.62 10.39 4.86
N LEU A 191 -17.73 10.19 3.89
CA LEU A 191 -16.43 10.86 3.88
C LEU A 191 -16.39 11.98 2.83
N ARG A 192 -15.71 13.07 3.15
CA ARG A 192 -15.43 14.17 2.20
C ARG A 192 -14.11 13.91 1.49
N VAL A 193 -14.16 13.65 0.19
CA VAL A 193 -12.95 13.45 -0.62
C VAL A 193 -12.19 14.77 -0.77
N LYS A 194 -10.93 14.78 -0.31
CA LYS A 194 -10.01 15.93 -0.43
C LYS A 194 -9.23 15.90 -1.73
N THR A 195 -8.74 14.73 -2.11
CA THR A 195 -8.00 14.54 -3.36
C THR A 195 -8.19 13.11 -3.86
N CYS A 196 -8.20 12.95 -5.18
CA CYS A 196 -8.15 11.66 -5.85
C CYS A 196 -7.33 11.81 -7.13
N PHE A 197 -6.28 11.01 -7.30
CA PHE A 197 -5.37 11.11 -8.44
C PHE A 197 -4.88 9.74 -8.89
N TYR A 198 -4.38 9.70 -10.13
CA TYR A 198 -3.79 8.49 -10.70
C TYR A 198 -2.35 8.31 -10.24
N ASN A 199 -1.99 7.07 -9.96
CA ASN A 199 -0.60 6.62 -9.87
C ASN A 199 -0.36 5.46 -10.86
N TYR A 200 0.84 4.91 -10.89
CA TYR A 200 1.24 3.96 -11.92
C TYR A 200 1.09 4.56 -13.33
N ASN A 201 1.88 5.58 -13.63
CA ASN A 201 1.99 6.06 -15.00
C ASN A 201 2.49 4.96 -15.96
N SER A 202 2.48 5.22 -17.25
CA SER A 202 2.82 4.20 -18.27
C SER A 202 4.20 3.54 -18.05
N MET A 203 5.21 4.31 -17.63
CA MET A 203 6.56 3.77 -17.37
C MET A 203 6.58 2.91 -16.11
N GLU A 204 5.94 3.35 -15.04
CA GLU A 204 5.81 2.58 -13.80
C GLU A 204 5.00 1.28 -14.03
N THR A 205 3.94 1.35 -14.82
CA THR A 205 3.14 0.18 -15.22
C THR A 205 3.98 -0.81 -16.02
N LEU A 206 4.70 -0.33 -17.03
CA LEU A 206 5.58 -1.16 -17.86
C LEU A 206 6.65 -1.86 -17.01
N THR A 207 7.37 -1.10 -16.18
CA THR A 207 8.43 -1.68 -15.33
C THR A 207 7.90 -2.70 -14.35
N ASN A 208 6.71 -2.45 -13.77
CA ASN A 208 6.04 -3.42 -12.89
C ASN A 208 5.61 -4.68 -13.64
N ASP A 209 5.11 -4.56 -14.87
CA ASP A 209 4.74 -5.71 -15.68
C ASP A 209 5.94 -6.55 -16.10
N VAL A 210 7.02 -5.88 -16.52
CA VAL A 210 8.30 -6.57 -16.81
C VAL A 210 8.79 -7.29 -15.56
N SER A 211 8.69 -6.66 -14.37
CA SER A 211 9.07 -7.33 -13.11
C SER A 211 8.26 -8.60 -12.86
N LYS A 212 6.96 -8.56 -13.09
CA LYS A 212 6.06 -9.73 -12.94
C LYS A 212 6.37 -10.83 -13.96
N VAL A 213 6.68 -10.47 -15.19
CA VAL A 213 7.08 -11.44 -16.23
C VAL A 213 8.39 -12.14 -15.85
N ILE A 214 9.39 -11.38 -15.37
CA ILE A 214 10.69 -11.95 -14.98
C ILE A 214 10.54 -12.84 -13.73
N THR A 215 9.76 -12.42 -12.74
CA THR A 215 9.56 -13.25 -11.53
C THR A 215 8.76 -14.52 -11.84
N GLY A 216 7.84 -14.44 -12.80
CA GLY A 216 6.93 -15.55 -13.14
C GLY A 216 5.96 -15.91 -12.01
N ALA A 217 5.01 -16.77 -12.28
CA ALA A 217 3.98 -17.16 -11.31
C ALA A 217 4.53 -17.93 -10.07
N ARG A 218 5.75 -18.48 -10.13
CA ARG A 218 6.37 -19.30 -9.07
C ARG A 218 7.72 -18.75 -8.61
N GLU A 219 8.03 -17.48 -8.86
CA GLU A 219 9.33 -16.87 -8.54
C GLU A 219 10.53 -17.67 -9.08
N GLN A 220 10.38 -18.30 -10.26
CA GLN A 220 11.35 -19.25 -10.82
C GLN A 220 12.67 -18.59 -11.22
N HIS A 221 12.70 -17.29 -11.45
CA HIS A 221 13.86 -16.56 -11.97
C HIS A 221 14.41 -15.50 -11.00
N LYS A 222 14.51 -15.85 -9.70
CA LYS A 222 15.00 -14.92 -8.65
C LYS A 222 16.34 -14.26 -9.00
N GLY A 223 17.30 -15.02 -9.54
CA GLY A 223 18.61 -14.50 -9.93
C GLY A 223 18.53 -13.47 -11.06
N LEU A 224 17.77 -13.76 -12.12
CA LEU A 224 17.55 -12.84 -13.23
C LEU A 224 16.82 -11.57 -12.75
N TYR A 225 15.81 -11.75 -11.89
CA TYR A 225 15.09 -10.62 -11.30
C TYR A 225 16.02 -9.76 -10.44
N ALA A 226 16.86 -10.35 -9.61
CA ALA A 226 17.82 -9.63 -8.78
C ALA A 226 18.79 -8.77 -9.62
N LEU A 227 19.20 -9.25 -10.80
CA LEU A 227 20.02 -8.48 -11.74
C LEU A 227 19.23 -7.36 -12.44
N ALA A 228 17.98 -7.63 -12.82
CA ALA A 228 17.14 -6.66 -13.54
C ALA A 228 16.54 -5.58 -12.61
N PHE A 229 16.32 -5.89 -11.34
CA PHE A 229 15.60 -5.02 -10.40
C PHE A 229 16.20 -3.62 -10.24
N PRO A 230 17.52 -3.40 -10.13
CA PRO A 230 18.07 -2.04 -10.01
C PRO A 230 17.71 -1.17 -11.22
N LEU A 231 17.74 -1.76 -12.43
CA LEU A 231 17.38 -1.06 -13.66
C LEU A 231 15.88 -0.75 -13.73
N LEU A 232 15.04 -1.73 -13.38
CA LEU A 232 13.59 -1.54 -13.29
C LEU A 232 13.23 -0.49 -12.26
N LEU A 233 13.91 -0.49 -11.12
CA LEU A 233 13.73 0.51 -10.06
C LEU A 233 14.10 1.90 -10.54
N PHE A 234 15.21 2.04 -11.25
CA PHE A 234 15.65 3.31 -11.83
C PHE A 234 14.61 3.86 -12.83
N PHE A 235 14.15 3.06 -13.78
CA PHE A 235 13.12 3.49 -14.73
C PHE A 235 11.78 3.79 -14.07
N SER A 236 11.37 3.00 -13.06
CA SER A 236 10.19 3.33 -12.27
C SER A 236 10.33 4.65 -11.53
N TYR A 237 11.53 4.96 -11.02
CA TYR A 237 11.79 6.24 -10.37
C TYR A 237 11.78 7.40 -11.37
N VAL A 238 12.44 7.27 -12.50
CA VAL A 238 12.38 8.27 -13.59
C VAL A 238 10.93 8.48 -14.03
N GLY A 239 10.17 7.38 -14.22
CA GLY A 239 8.76 7.46 -14.56
C GLY A 239 7.95 8.30 -13.54
N SER A 240 8.28 8.24 -12.27
CA SER A 240 7.51 8.95 -11.22
C SER A 240 7.56 10.49 -11.36
N PHE A 241 8.49 11.04 -12.11
CA PHE A 241 8.52 12.48 -12.45
C PHE A 241 7.49 12.86 -13.53
N TYR A 242 7.05 11.90 -14.33
CA TYR A 242 6.06 12.12 -15.41
C TYR A 242 4.65 11.76 -14.92
N ARG A 243 4.13 12.53 -13.97
CA ARG A 243 2.76 12.30 -13.46
C ARG A 243 1.73 12.63 -14.53
N SER A 244 1.00 11.65 -14.99
CA SER A 244 -0.23 11.88 -15.74
C SER A 244 -1.34 12.26 -14.79
N GLN A 245 -1.95 13.44 -14.98
CA GLN A 245 -3.16 13.82 -14.26
C GLN A 245 -4.43 13.14 -14.85
N LYS A 246 -4.29 12.55 -16.03
CA LYS A 246 -5.42 12.05 -16.84
C LYS A 246 -5.53 10.52 -16.85
N ASP A 247 -4.48 9.80 -16.44
CA ASP A 247 -4.45 8.35 -16.59
C ASP A 247 -3.35 7.69 -15.74
N GLY A 248 -3.65 6.47 -15.27
CA GLY A 248 -2.73 5.61 -14.50
C GLY A 248 -3.38 4.25 -14.23
N SER A 249 -2.58 3.28 -13.82
CA SER A 249 -3.07 1.93 -13.53
C SER A 249 -3.47 1.72 -12.06
N GLY A 250 -3.34 2.76 -11.24
CA GLY A 250 -3.79 2.80 -9.85
C GLY A 250 -4.40 4.15 -9.51
N LEU A 251 -5.14 4.20 -8.41
CA LEU A 251 -5.77 5.38 -7.85
C LEU A 251 -5.37 5.55 -6.39
N VAL A 252 -5.11 6.79 -6.00
CA VAL A 252 -4.92 7.18 -4.61
C VAL A 252 -5.96 8.23 -4.26
N ALA A 253 -6.68 8.04 -3.16
CA ALA A 253 -7.65 8.98 -2.65
C ALA A 253 -7.39 9.28 -1.18
N LEU A 254 -7.45 10.58 -0.81
CA LEU A 254 -7.50 11.05 0.55
C LEU A 254 -8.89 11.60 0.82
N ALA A 255 -9.54 11.07 1.84
CA ALA A 255 -10.83 11.55 2.31
C ALA A 255 -10.79 11.85 3.81
N ALA A 256 -11.69 12.69 4.30
CA ALA A 256 -11.78 13.06 5.70
C ALA A 256 -13.19 12.82 6.23
N LYS A 257 -13.28 12.35 7.47
CA LYS A 257 -14.50 12.36 8.26
C LYS A 257 -14.74 13.79 8.76
N GLU A 258 -15.96 14.26 8.69
CA GLU A 258 -16.31 15.56 9.27
C GLU A 258 -16.06 15.58 10.77
N ALA A 259 -15.79 16.78 11.31
CA ALA A 259 -15.49 16.99 12.72
C ALA A 259 -16.72 16.87 13.60
#